data_9f35827bef2273a5be1c53817cb7962c
#
_entry.id   9f35827bef2273a5be1c53817cb7962c
#
_cell.length_a   1.000
_cell.length_b   1.000
_cell.length_c   1.000
_cell.angle_alpha   90.00
_cell.angle_beta   90.00
_cell.angle_gamma   90.00
#
_symmetry.space_group_name_H-M   'P 1'
#
loop_
_entity.id
_entity.type
_entity.pdbx_description
1 polymer ?
#
loop_
_entity_poly.entity_id
_entity_poly.type
_entity_poly.pdbx_seq_one_letter_code
_entity_poly.pdbx_strand_id
1 'polypeptide(L)'
;MRIEAVVGDITTEKVDAIVNAANSTLLGGGGVDGAIHRAAGPGLLDACQKVRDTELPDGLPVGRAVATPGFDLPAAWVIHTVGPNLHAGEDNPALLHACFDSSLELAIQLGCTGIALPAVSAGVYGWPIARVAEIAVAAARAVEQLAHTDPDAVGRLGLIRFVLSSKGNHEAFARELARTEA
;
A
#
# COMPACT_ATOMS: atom_id res chain seq x y z
N MET A 1 -1.05 -18.75 -1.08
CA MET A 1 -1.24 -17.28 -1.22
C MET A 1 -1.13 -16.91 -2.69
N ARG A 2 -1.87 -15.92 -3.17
CA ARG A 2 -1.80 -15.42 -4.55
C ARG A 2 -1.21 -14.00 -4.54
N ILE A 3 -0.16 -13.79 -5.32
CA ILE A 3 0.45 -12.47 -5.54
C ILE A 3 0.30 -12.15 -7.02
N GLU A 4 -0.28 -11.01 -7.36
CA GLU A 4 -0.54 -10.62 -8.74
C GLU A 4 -0.41 -9.13 -8.96
N ALA A 5 -0.23 -8.73 -10.21
CA ALA A 5 -0.25 -7.33 -10.65
C ALA A 5 -1.32 -7.15 -11.74
N VAL A 6 -2.09 -6.07 -11.64
CA VAL A 6 -3.13 -5.73 -12.61
C VAL A 6 -3.06 -4.25 -12.98
N VAL A 7 -3.53 -3.89 -14.17
CA VAL A 7 -3.81 -2.49 -14.52
C VAL A 7 -5.23 -2.20 -14.06
N GLY A 8 -5.42 -1.14 -13.26
CA GLY A 8 -6.76 -0.82 -12.76
C GLY A 8 -6.81 0.45 -11.92
N ASP A 9 -7.98 0.66 -11.35
CA ASP A 9 -8.27 1.73 -10.41
C ASP A 9 -8.45 1.11 -9.01
N ILE A 10 -7.54 1.41 -8.10
CA ILE A 10 -7.54 0.83 -6.76
C ILE A 10 -8.81 1.17 -5.98
N THR A 11 -9.49 2.27 -6.30
CA THR A 11 -10.72 2.69 -5.62
C THR A 11 -11.92 1.80 -5.92
N THR A 12 -11.82 0.94 -6.94
CA THR A 12 -12.88 0.01 -7.34
C THR A 12 -12.61 -1.43 -6.91
N GLU A 13 -11.47 -1.69 -6.28
CA GLU A 13 -11.05 -3.02 -5.87
C GLU A 13 -11.97 -3.60 -4.77
N LYS A 14 -12.43 -4.83 -5.01
CA LYS A 14 -13.28 -5.58 -4.06
C LYS A 14 -12.40 -6.50 -3.21
N VAL A 15 -11.64 -5.90 -2.33
CA VAL A 15 -10.75 -6.54 -1.34
C VAL A 15 -11.07 -5.98 0.04
N ASP A 16 -10.52 -6.58 1.10
CA ASP A 16 -10.80 -6.09 2.45
C ASP A 16 -10.11 -4.76 2.76
N ALA A 17 -8.90 -4.57 2.23
CA ALA A 17 -8.14 -3.34 2.41
C ALA A 17 -7.50 -2.85 1.11
N ILE A 18 -7.48 -1.55 0.91
CA ILE A 18 -6.63 -0.89 -0.09
C ILE A 18 -5.59 -0.04 0.61
N VAL A 19 -4.40 0.05 0.01
CA VAL A 19 -3.31 0.91 0.52
C VAL A 19 -3.36 2.26 -0.18
N ASN A 20 -3.27 3.32 0.63
CA ASN A 20 -3.12 4.69 0.18
C ASN A 20 -1.66 5.13 0.32
N ALA A 21 -1.08 5.64 -0.75
CA ALA A 21 0.20 6.35 -0.73
C ALA A 21 -0.06 7.79 -0.26
N ALA A 22 -0.11 7.96 1.05
CA ALA A 22 -0.39 9.23 1.70
C ALA A 22 0.87 10.10 1.84
N ASN A 23 0.69 11.35 2.21
CA ASN A 23 1.76 12.17 2.80
C ASN A 23 1.66 12.15 4.34
N SER A 24 2.68 12.67 5.01
CA SER A 24 2.78 12.63 6.48
C SER A 24 1.62 13.32 7.19
N THR A 25 0.96 14.29 6.54
CA THR A 25 -0.16 15.01 7.13
C THR A 25 -1.43 14.17 7.25
N LEU A 26 -1.60 13.14 6.42
CA LEU A 26 -2.82 12.34 6.27
C LEU A 26 -4.05 13.13 5.81
N LEU A 27 -3.89 14.39 5.42
CA LEU A 27 -5.00 15.30 5.13
C LEU A 27 -5.32 15.42 3.63
N GLY A 28 -4.98 14.38 2.87
CA GLY A 28 -5.22 14.33 1.43
C GLY A 28 -4.09 14.93 0.60
N GLY A 29 -4.19 14.79 -0.70
CA GLY A 29 -3.21 15.25 -1.67
C GLY A 29 -3.64 14.94 -3.09
N GLY A 30 -2.67 14.79 -4.00
CA GLY A 30 -2.87 14.43 -5.38
C GLY A 30 -2.72 12.94 -5.65
N GLY A 31 -2.70 12.56 -6.92
CA GLY A 31 -2.48 11.18 -7.34
C GLY A 31 -3.47 10.19 -6.75
N VAL A 32 -2.98 9.02 -6.32
CA VAL A 32 -3.82 7.96 -5.73
C VAL A 32 -4.48 8.42 -4.42
N ASP A 33 -3.80 9.22 -3.61
CA ASP A 33 -4.34 9.79 -2.37
C ASP A 33 -5.61 10.62 -2.64
N GLY A 34 -5.54 11.55 -3.60
CA GLY A 34 -6.69 12.34 -4.01
C GLY A 34 -7.83 11.50 -4.58
N ALA A 35 -7.51 10.47 -5.38
CA ALA A 35 -8.52 9.56 -5.93
C ALA A 35 -9.23 8.75 -4.84
N ILE A 36 -8.49 8.23 -3.87
CA ILE A 36 -9.05 7.47 -2.74
C ILE A 36 -9.95 8.37 -1.89
N HIS A 37 -9.52 9.58 -1.55
CA HIS A 37 -10.34 10.53 -0.79
C HIS A 37 -11.63 10.90 -1.51
N ARG A 38 -11.59 11.13 -2.83
CA ARG A 38 -12.80 11.42 -3.62
C ARG A 38 -13.78 10.24 -3.63
N ALA A 39 -13.26 9.03 -3.83
CA ALA A 39 -14.10 7.83 -3.89
C ALA A 39 -14.67 7.43 -2.52
N ALA A 40 -13.91 7.60 -1.45
CA ALA A 40 -14.35 7.29 -0.09
C ALA A 40 -15.36 8.28 0.47
N GLY A 41 -15.41 9.49 -0.07
CA GLY A 41 -16.24 10.58 0.46
C GLY A 41 -15.61 11.28 1.67
N PRO A 42 -16.28 12.30 2.24
CA PRO A 42 -15.72 13.20 3.26
C PRO A 42 -15.39 12.51 4.58
N GLY A 43 -16.00 11.37 4.88
CA GLY A 43 -15.75 10.62 6.11
C GLY A 43 -14.29 10.17 6.26
N LEU A 44 -13.60 9.89 5.13
CA LEU A 44 -12.19 9.48 5.17
C LEU A 44 -11.29 10.61 5.70
N LEU A 45 -11.49 11.84 5.23
CA LEU A 45 -10.73 12.98 5.71
C LEU A 45 -10.99 13.23 7.20
N ASP A 46 -12.24 13.12 7.65
CA ASP A 46 -12.59 13.26 9.06
C ASP A 46 -11.91 12.21 9.93
N ALA A 47 -11.86 10.96 9.47
CA ALA A 47 -11.16 9.88 10.16
C ALA A 47 -9.65 10.13 10.22
N CYS A 48 -9.03 10.57 9.13
CA CYS A 48 -7.62 10.94 9.09
C CYS A 48 -7.31 12.11 10.03
N GLN A 49 -8.17 13.14 10.08
CA GLN A 49 -8.02 14.26 11.00
C GLN A 49 -8.06 13.78 12.46
N LYS A 50 -8.97 12.87 12.78
CA LYS A 50 -9.06 12.28 14.13
C LYS A 50 -7.79 11.53 14.50
N VAL A 51 -7.23 10.73 13.59
CA VAL A 51 -5.95 10.03 13.82
C VAL A 51 -4.83 11.03 14.08
N ARG A 52 -4.76 12.13 13.31
CA ARG A 52 -3.79 13.21 13.53
C ARG A 52 -3.95 13.85 14.90
N ASP A 53 -5.16 14.10 15.33
CA ASP A 53 -5.44 14.80 16.58
C ASP A 53 -5.19 13.93 17.83
N THR A 54 -5.36 12.60 17.71
CA THR A 54 -5.35 11.69 18.87
C THR A 54 -4.11 10.79 18.94
N GLU A 55 -3.60 10.30 17.80
CA GLU A 55 -2.56 9.28 17.76
C GLU A 55 -1.25 9.79 17.15
N LEU A 56 -1.35 10.65 16.12
CA LEU A 56 -0.22 11.09 15.30
C LEU A 56 -0.16 12.63 15.19
N PRO A 57 -0.01 13.37 16.28
CA PRO A 57 -0.03 14.82 16.25
C PRO A 57 1.07 15.42 15.36
N ASP A 58 2.22 14.74 15.24
CA ASP A 58 3.35 15.17 14.39
C ASP A 58 3.29 14.57 12.97
N GLY A 59 2.25 13.81 12.65
CA GLY A 59 2.09 13.14 11.35
C GLY A 59 2.51 11.68 11.34
N LEU A 60 2.19 11.00 10.24
CA LEU A 60 2.61 9.61 10.02
C LEU A 60 4.05 9.59 9.50
N PRO A 61 4.99 8.95 10.21
CA PRO A 61 6.37 8.85 9.76
C PRO A 61 6.50 8.02 8.47
N VAL A 62 7.51 8.34 7.66
CA VAL A 62 7.88 7.56 6.48
C VAL A 62 8.13 6.09 6.85
N GLY A 63 7.58 5.16 6.09
CA GLY A 63 7.71 3.73 6.32
C GLY A 63 6.70 3.14 7.32
N ARG A 64 5.85 3.96 7.93
CA ARG A 64 4.80 3.51 8.85
C ARG A 64 3.45 3.42 8.15
N ALA A 65 2.52 2.71 8.78
CA ALA A 65 1.16 2.58 8.28
C ALA A 65 0.13 2.75 9.40
N VAL A 66 -1.05 3.27 9.06
CA VAL A 66 -2.21 3.38 9.94
C VAL A 66 -3.48 3.09 9.14
N ALA A 67 -4.48 2.49 9.77
CA ALA A 67 -5.74 2.14 9.11
C ALA A 67 -6.89 3.06 9.52
N THR A 68 -7.76 3.32 8.56
CA THR A 68 -9.08 3.94 8.76
C THR A 68 -10.14 3.09 8.07
N PRO A 69 -11.44 3.25 8.41
CA PRO A 69 -12.52 2.68 7.60
C PRO A 69 -12.48 3.19 6.17
N GLY A 70 -13.05 2.40 5.23
CA GLY A 70 -13.09 2.72 3.80
C GLY A 70 -14.27 3.59 3.37
N PHE A 71 -15.27 3.78 4.22
CA PHE A 71 -16.49 4.56 3.97
C PHE A 71 -17.21 4.12 2.68
N ASP A 72 -17.28 4.99 1.65
CA ASP A 72 -17.98 4.69 0.40
C ASP A 72 -17.21 3.77 -0.55
N LEU A 73 -15.97 3.39 -0.21
CA LEU A 73 -15.19 2.43 -0.98
C LEU A 73 -15.74 1.01 -0.86
N PRO A 74 -15.55 0.14 -1.87
CA PRO A 74 -15.84 -1.29 -1.73
C PRO A 74 -15.00 -1.97 -0.62
N ALA A 75 -13.76 -1.50 -0.41
CA ALA A 75 -12.88 -1.99 0.64
C ALA A 75 -13.33 -1.50 2.03
N ALA A 76 -13.31 -2.39 3.01
CA ALA A 76 -13.66 -2.05 4.39
C ALA A 76 -12.64 -1.13 5.06
N TRP A 77 -11.38 -1.22 4.66
CA TRP A 77 -10.25 -0.49 5.24
C TRP A 77 -9.46 0.29 4.19
N VAL A 78 -8.96 1.45 4.59
CA VAL A 78 -7.85 2.14 3.92
C VAL A 78 -6.64 2.09 4.83
N ILE A 79 -5.56 1.49 4.36
CA ILE A 79 -4.26 1.47 5.03
C ILE A 79 -3.42 2.59 4.44
N HIS A 80 -3.18 3.64 5.23
CA HIS A 80 -2.37 4.79 4.81
C HIS A 80 -0.90 4.51 5.14
N THR A 81 -0.01 4.66 4.15
CA THR A 81 1.44 4.60 4.35
C THR A 81 2.11 5.78 3.68
N VAL A 82 3.23 6.24 4.21
CA VAL A 82 3.99 7.37 3.68
C VAL A 82 5.30 6.85 3.10
N GLY A 83 5.39 6.91 1.78
CA GLY A 83 6.60 6.53 1.06
C GLY A 83 7.69 7.61 1.13
N PRO A 84 8.97 7.22 0.98
CA PRO A 84 10.07 8.16 0.89
C PRO A 84 9.97 8.99 -0.40
N ASN A 85 10.33 10.28 -0.29
CA ASN A 85 10.35 11.21 -1.41
C ASN A 85 11.78 11.38 -1.94
N LEU A 86 12.07 10.77 -3.09
CA LEU A 86 13.40 10.83 -3.69
C LEU A 86 13.82 12.27 -4.04
N HIS A 87 12.87 13.12 -4.45
CA HIS A 87 13.14 14.52 -4.75
C HIS A 87 13.49 15.36 -3.51
N ALA A 88 13.12 14.88 -2.32
CA ALA A 88 13.51 15.49 -1.04
C ALA A 88 14.78 14.84 -0.44
N GLY A 89 15.46 13.97 -1.17
CA GLY A 89 16.68 13.28 -0.72
C GLY A 89 16.42 12.03 0.12
N GLU A 90 15.19 11.54 0.18
CA GLU A 90 14.86 10.30 0.89
C GLU A 90 15.08 9.10 -0.05
N ASP A 91 16.33 8.70 -0.21
CA ASP A 91 16.79 7.67 -1.15
C ASP A 91 17.07 6.30 -0.50
N ASN A 92 16.77 6.15 0.79
CA ASN A 92 16.98 4.91 1.50
C ASN A 92 15.91 3.85 1.12
N PRO A 93 16.28 2.77 0.43
CA PRO A 93 15.32 1.74 0.01
C PRO A 93 14.68 0.99 1.19
N ALA A 94 15.30 0.96 2.36
CA ALA A 94 14.72 0.35 3.56
C ALA A 94 13.44 1.08 4.01
N LEU A 95 13.33 2.39 3.79
CA LEU A 95 12.12 3.15 4.09
C LEU A 95 10.98 2.78 3.14
N LEU A 96 11.28 2.56 1.86
CA LEU A 96 10.28 2.10 0.90
C LEU A 96 9.84 0.67 1.20
N HIS A 97 10.78 -0.21 1.54
CA HIS A 97 10.46 -1.58 1.96
C HIS A 97 9.54 -1.58 3.19
N ALA A 98 9.85 -0.75 4.19
CA ALA A 98 9.04 -0.61 5.40
C ALA A 98 7.58 -0.17 5.13
N CYS A 99 7.32 0.59 4.05
CA CYS A 99 5.95 0.95 3.66
C CYS A 99 5.13 -0.29 3.28
N PHE A 100 5.72 -1.19 2.51
CA PHE A 100 5.05 -2.44 2.11
C PHE A 100 4.91 -3.39 3.29
N ASP A 101 5.96 -3.57 4.08
CA ASP A 101 5.93 -4.44 5.27
C ASP A 101 4.87 -3.99 6.27
N SER A 102 4.89 -2.73 6.69
CA SER A 102 3.94 -2.20 7.66
C SER A 102 2.49 -2.26 7.16
N SER A 103 2.28 -2.08 5.84
CA SER A 103 0.95 -2.22 5.23
C SER A 103 0.46 -3.66 5.24
N LEU A 104 1.31 -4.62 4.90
CA LEU A 104 0.97 -6.05 4.91
C LEU A 104 0.74 -6.57 6.33
N GLU A 105 1.61 -6.20 7.28
CA GLU A 105 1.44 -6.53 8.70
C GLU A 105 0.11 -6.01 9.24
N LEU A 106 -0.25 -4.77 8.92
CA LEU A 106 -1.51 -4.17 9.37
C LEU A 106 -2.71 -4.87 8.75
N ALA A 107 -2.66 -5.26 7.47
CA ALA A 107 -3.70 -6.06 6.83
C ALA A 107 -3.89 -7.43 7.52
N ILE A 108 -2.80 -8.09 7.91
CA ILE A 108 -2.84 -9.34 8.68
C ILE A 108 -3.50 -9.11 10.05
N GLN A 109 -3.11 -8.07 10.77
CA GLN A 109 -3.67 -7.72 12.08
C GLN A 109 -5.17 -7.41 12.01
N LEU A 110 -5.63 -6.79 10.92
CA LEU A 110 -7.04 -6.50 10.65
C LEU A 110 -7.84 -7.73 10.20
N GLY A 111 -7.20 -8.88 10.02
CA GLY A 111 -7.84 -10.12 9.59
C GLY A 111 -8.26 -10.12 8.12
N CYS A 112 -7.62 -9.31 7.29
CA CYS A 112 -7.92 -9.22 5.87
C CYS A 112 -7.63 -10.56 5.15
N THR A 113 -8.48 -10.89 4.19
CA THR A 113 -8.27 -12.01 3.25
C THR A 113 -7.60 -11.56 1.96
N GLY A 114 -7.74 -10.28 1.62
CA GLY A 114 -7.13 -9.66 0.44
C GLY A 114 -6.79 -8.19 0.66
N ILE A 115 -5.67 -7.79 0.08
CA ILE A 115 -5.17 -6.41 0.08
C ILE A 115 -4.78 -5.98 -1.33
N ALA A 116 -5.07 -4.73 -1.69
CA ALA A 116 -4.58 -4.10 -2.91
C ALA A 116 -3.63 -2.94 -2.58
N LEU A 117 -2.50 -2.87 -3.30
CA LEU A 117 -1.44 -1.90 -3.07
C LEU A 117 -1.10 -1.15 -4.36
N PRO A 118 -0.87 0.18 -4.29
CA PRO A 118 -0.33 0.95 -5.40
C PRO A 118 1.20 0.85 -5.46
N ALA A 119 1.80 1.40 -6.51
CA ALA A 119 3.25 1.60 -6.58
C ALA A 119 3.69 2.81 -5.72
N VAL A 120 3.81 2.60 -4.42
CA VAL A 120 4.18 3.65 -3.45
C VAL A 120 5.47 4.34 -3.87
N SER A 121 5.52 5.66 -3.80
CA SER A 121 6.66 6.52 -4.16
C SER A 121 7.03 6.58 -5.65
N ALA A 122 6.39 5.80 -6.55
CA ALA A 122 6.72 5.79 -7.96
C ALA A 122 6.16 6.99 -8.75
N GLY A 123 5.19 7.70 -8.21
CA GLY A 123 4.60 8.89 -8.83
C GLY A 123 5.44 10.15 -8.61
N VAL A 124 4.84 11.16 -7.99
CA VAL A 124 5.48 12.47 -7.74
C VAL A 124 6.70 12.40 -6.82
N TYR A 125 6.89 11.32 -6.06
CA TYR A 125 8.08 11.12 -5.22
C TYR A 125 9.30 10.59 -5.99
N GLY A 126 9.14 10.24 -7.26
CA GLY A 126 10.24 10.06 -8.21
C GLY A 126 11.03 8.77 -8.14
N TRP A 127 10.63 7.79 -7.35
CA TRP A 127 11.30 6.50 -7.34
C TRP A 127 11.10 5.76 -8.68
N PRO A 128 12.17 5.20 -9.28
CA PRO A 128 12.05 4.41 -10.50
C PRO A 128 11.11 3.23 -10.32
N ILE A 129 10.15 3.05 -11.23
CA ILE A 129 9.13 1.99 -11.13
C ILE A 129 9.72 0.58 -11.01
N ALA A 130 10.84 0.30 -11.69
CA ALA A 130 11.51 -0.99 -11.59
C ALA A 130 12.04 -1.26 -10.18
N ARG A 131 12.55 -0.21 -9.50
CA ARG A 131 13.02 -0.33 -8.12
C ARG A 131 11.88 -0.50 -7.14
N VAL A 132 10.76 0.21 -7.36
CA VAL A 132 9.55 0.05 -6.56
C VAL A 132 9.00 -1.37 -6.72
N ALA A 133 8.92 -1.89 -7.94
CA ALA A 133 8.46 -3.25 -8.21
C ALA A 133 9.33 -4.31 -7.50
N GLU A 134 10.66 -4.20 -7.59
CA GLU A 134 11.60 -5.09 -6.90
C GLU A 134 11.33 -5.13 -5.40
N ILE A 135 11.22 -3.96 -4.75
CA ILE A 135 11.02 -3.86 -3.31
C ILE A 135 9.63 -4.38 -2.91
N ALA A 136 8.57 -3.98 -3.63
CA ALA A 136 7.21 -4.37 -3.34
C ALA A 136 6.98 -5.88 -3.48
N VAL A 137 7.52 -6.48 -4.54
CA VAL A 137 7.42 -7.93 -4.77
C VAL A 137 8.22 -8.70 -3.73
N ALA A 138 9.40 -8.21 -3.33
CA ALA A 138 10.19 -8.82 -2.27
C ALA A 138 9.43 -8.86 -0.93
N ALA A 139 8.75 -7.76 -0.55
CA ALA A 139 7.92 -7.71 0.64
C ALA A 139 6.74 -8.72 0.57
N ALA A 140 6.05 -8.79 -0.57
CA ALA A 140 4.97 -9.75 -0.77
C ALA A 140 5.45 -11.20 -0.70
N ARG A 141 6.61 -11.50 -1.31
CA ARG A 141 7.21 -12.84 -1.25
C ARG A 141 7.65 -13.24 0.16
N ALA A 142 8.10 -12.29 0.98
CA ALA A 142 8.40 -12.56 2.39
C ALA A 142 7.16 -13.02 3.16
N VAL A 143 6.00 -12.40 2.93
CA VAL A 143 4.73 -12.81 3.53
C VAL A 143 4.29 -14.19 2.99
N GLU A 144 4.44 -14.45 1.69
CA GLU A 144 4.16 -15.76 1.09
C GLU A 144 5.04 -16.86 1.69
N GLN A 145 6.34 -16.59 1.87
CA GLN A 145 7.25 -17.53 2.53
C GLN A 145 6.85 -17.78 3.99
N LEU A 146 6.45 -16.72 4.71
CA LEU A 146 5.94 -16.85 6.07
C LEU A 146 4.67 -17.72 6.10
N ALA A 147 3.77 -17.58 5.13
CA ALA A 147 2.57 -18.40 5.02
C ALA A 147 2.88 -19.90 4.84
N HIS A 148 4.02 -20.25 4.25
CA HIS A 148 4.44 -21.65 4.11
C HIS A 148 5.10 -22.20 5.38
N THR A 149 5.80 -21.35 6.14
CA THR A 149 6.57 -21.78 7.33
C THR A 149 5.77 -21.66 8.62
N ASP A 150 4.93 -20.64 8.72
CA ASP A 150 4.05 -20.35 9.86
C ASP A 150 2.71 -19.78 9.36
N PRO A 151 1.77 -20.63 8.92
CA PRO A 151 0.47 -20.16 8.40
C PRO A 151 -0.33 -19.29 9.38
N ASP A 152 -0.19 -19.55 10.68
CA ASP A 152 -0.91 -18.78 11.70
C ASP A 152 -0.42 -17.33 11.80
N ALA A 153 0.85 -17.08 11.48
CA ALA A 153 1.44 -15.74 11.48
C ALA A 153 0.87 -14.81 10.40
N VAL A 154 0.34 -15.37 9.29
CA VAL A 154 -0.29 -14.58 8.22
C VAL A 154 -1.81 -14.60 8.29
N GLY A 155 -2.39 -15.33 9.23
CA GLY A 155 -3.81 -15.38 9.47
C GLY A 155 -4.59 -15.81 8.22
N ARG A 156 -5.52 -14.96 7.77
CA ARG A 156 -6.40 -15.26 6.64
C ARG A 156 -5.94 -14.65 5.31
N LEU A 157 -4.81 -13.93 5.27
CA LEU A 157 -4.35 -13.22 4.08
C LEU A 157 -3.99 -14.22 2.97
N GLY A 158 -4.77 -14.22 1.90
CA GLY A 158 -4.65 -15.12 0.75
C GLY A 158 -4.38 -14.41 -0.57
N LEU A 159 -4.60 -13.08 -0.65
CA LEU A 159 -4.41 -12.28 -1.85
C LEU A 159 -3.63 -11.00 -1.56
N ILE A 160 -2.52 -10.82 -2.29
CA ILE A 160 -1.79 -9.55 -2.39
C ILE A 160 -1.85 -9.11 -3.85
N ARG A 161 -2.50 -7.98 -4.14
CA ARG A 161 -2.70 -7.46 -5.49
C ARG A 161 -2.07 -6.09 -5.64
N PHE A 162 -1.12 -5.97 -6.56
CA PHE A 162 -0.59 -4.67 -6.98
C PHE A 162 -1.48 -4.09 -8.08
N VAL A 163 -2.05 -2.91 -7.84
CA VAL A 163 -2.94 -2.22 -8.77
C VAL A 163 -2.21 -1.02 -9.36
N LEU A 164 -1.89 -1.11 -10.63
CA LEU A 164 -1.04 -0.16 -11.35
C LEU A 164 -1.90 0.72 -12.28
N SER A 165 -1.61 2.01 -12.32
CA SER A 165 -2.37 2.98 -13.11
C SER A 165 -2.01 3.01 -14.60
N SER A 166 -0.95 2.30 -15.01
CA SER A 166 -0.51 2.24 -16.40
C SER A 166 0.05 0.88 -16.79
N LYS A 167 0.03 0.60 -18.09
CA LYS A 167 0.67 -0.60 -18.67
C LYS A 167 2.17 -0.68 -18.35
N GLY A 168 2.89 0.44 -18.46
CA GLY A 168 4.33 0.47 -18.19
C GLY A 168 4.67 0.11 -16.75
N ASN A 169 3.90 0.62 -15.79
CA ASN A 169 4.05 0.25 -14.39
C ASN A 169 3.71 -1.23 -14.16
N HIS A 170 2.65 -1.72 -14.78
CA HIS A 170 2.27 -3.12 -14.70
C HIS A 170 3.37 -4.05 -15.25
N GLU A 171 3.96 -3.72 -16.41
CA GLU A 171 5.04 -4.50 -17.01
C GLU A 171 6.27 -4.61 -16.09
N ALA A 172 6.59 -3.58 -15.32
CA ALA A 172 7.67 -3.62 -14.34
C ALA A 172 7.38 -4.64 -13.21
N PHE A 173 6.17 -4.60 -12.66
CA PHE A 173 5.73 -5.56 -11.63
C PHE A 173 5.62 -6.98 -12.18
N ALA A 174 5.06 -7.17 -13.38
CA ALA A 174 4.92 -8.46 -14.01
C ALA A 174 6.28 -9.13 -14.26
N ARG A 175 7.28 -8.36 -14.73
CA ARG A 175 8.67 -8.85 -14.88
C ARG A 175 9.27 -9.29 -13.56
N GLU A 176 9.05 -8.52 -12.50
CA GLU A 176 9.61 -8.86 -11.18
C GLU A 176 8.94 -10.09 -10.58
N LEU A 177 7.63 -10.22 -10.72
CA LEU A 177 6.90 -11.42 -10.31
C LEU A 177 7.41 -12.69 -11.04
N ALA A 178 7.67 -12.58 -12.35
CA ALA A 178 8.20 -13.70 -13.14
C ALA A 178 9.64 -14.09 -12.75
N ARG A 179 10.47 -13.14 -12.33
CA ARG A 179 11.87 -13.40 -11.89
C ARG A 179 11.97 -14.21 -10.62
N THR A 180 11.00 -14.09 -9.73
CA THR A 180 11.01 -14.78 -8.44
C THR A 180 10.46 -16.21 -8.51
N GLU A 181 9.93 -16.62 -9.65
CA GLU A 181 9.48 -18.00 -9.91
C GLU A 181 10.57 -18.91 -10.51
N ALA A 182 11.73 -18.36 -10.83
CA ALA A 182 12.89 -19.09 -11.41
C ALA A 182 13.93 -19.40 -10.34
#